data_7d03579a583a039fde3289bcc25e1035
#
_entry.id   7d03579a583a039fde3289bcc25e1035
#
_cell.length_a   1.000
_cell.length_b   1.000
_cell.length_c   1.000
_cell.angle_alpha   90.00
_cell.angle_beta   90.00
_cell.angle_gamma   90.00
#
_symmetry.space_group_name_H-M   'P 1'
#
loop_
_entity.id
_entity.type
_entity.pdbx_description
1 polymer ?
#
loop_
_entity_poly.entity_id
_entity_poly.type
_entity_poly.pdbx_seq_one_letter_code
_entity_poly.pdbx_strand_id
1 'polypeptide(L)'
;MKFLDQAKIYIRSGNGGAGSVSFRREKFIPNGGPDGGDGGKGGDVWIEAVEGLNTLIDYRYQQHFKAQTGAHGQGRQMHGGKGQDVVLKVPVGTQVLDEDKETVLLDMDTAGKSELLLKGGNGGWGNVHFKGPVNQAPTHANPGQEGQERWIWLRLKLIADIGLAGLPNAGKSTFLSAASAARPKVADYPFTTLTPNLGMVDLSPSERFVIADIPGL
;
A
#
# COMPACT_ATOMS: atom_id res chain seq x y z
N MET A 1 15.51 6.45 18.14
CA MET A 1 14.89 6.05 16.86
C MET A 1 15.04 7.18 15.86
N LYS A 2 15.11 6.87 14.56
CA LYS A 2 15.22 7.93 13.54
C LYS A 2 13.82 8.24 13.02
N PHE A 3 13.40 9.49 13.06
CA PHE A 3 12.18 9.98 12.41
C PHE A 3 12.38 9.95 10.89
N LEU A 4 11.39 9.47 10.16
CA LEU A 4 11.38 9.45 8.69
C LEU A 4 10.08 10.08 8.19
N ASP A 5 10.23 11.16 7.45
CA ASP A 5 9.16 11.97 6.86
C ASP A 5 8.90 11.65 5.39
N GLN A 6 9.83 10.98 4.73
CA GLN A 6 9.72 10.56 3.33
C GLN A 6 10.26 9.15 3.13
N ALA A 7 9.55 8.35 2.35
CA ALA A 7 9.98 7.01 1.99
C ALA A 7 9.63 6.71 0.52
N LYS A 8 10.57 6.13 -0.23
CA LYS A 8 10.30 5.55 -1.56
C LYS A 8 9.97 4.08 -1.38
N ILE A 9 8.84 3.65 -1.94
CA ILE A 9 8.40 2.26 -1.89
C ILE A 9 7.97 1.76 -3.25
N TYR A 10 8.16 0.48 -3.47
CA TYR A 10 7.66 -0.24 -4.63
C TYR A 10 6.38 -0.98 -4.24
N ILE A 11 5.33 -0.78 -5.03
CA ILE A 11 4.05 -1.44 -4.85
C ILE A 11 3.69 -2.24 -6.11
N ARG A 12 3.15 -3.44 -5.92
CA ARG A 12 2.66 -4.28 -7.00
C ARG A 12 1.38 -4.98 -6.59
N SER A 13 0.35 -4.88 -7.41
CA SER A 13 -0.86 -5.67 -7.24
C SER A 13 -0.66 -7.11 -7.73
N GLY A 14 -1.51 -8.02 -7.28
CA GLY A 14 -1.45 -9.42 -7.68
C GLY A 14 -1.88 -9.61 -9.13
N ASN A 15 -1.26 -10.54 -9.83
CA ASN A 15 -1.73 -10.99 -11.13
C ASN A 15 -3.02 -11.80 -10.95
N GLY A 16 -3.88 -11.83 -11.95
CA GLY A 16 -4.98 -12.78 -12.02
C GLY A 16 -4.47 -14.21 -12.23
N GLY A 17 -5.15 -15.19 -11.67
CA GLY A 17 -4.91 -16.60 -11.95
C GLY A 17 -5.35 -16.97 -13.37
N ALA A 18 -4.69 -17.94 -14.01
CA ALA A 18 -5.13 -18.43 -15.31
C ALA A 18 -6.41 -19.29 -15.19
N GLY A 19 -7.26 -19.23 -16.21
CA GLY A 19 -8.35 -20.17 -16.37
C GLY A 19 -7.83 -21.59 -16.68
N SER A 20 -8.67 -22.58 -16.43
CA SER A 20 -8.35 -24.00 -16.64
C SER A 20 -8.95 -24.53 -17.93
N VAL A 21 -8.21 -25.43 -18.58
CA VAL A 21 -8.74 -26.29 -19.64
C VAL A 21 -8.97 -27.67 -19.04
N SER A 22 -10.22 -28.05 -18.86
CA SER A 22 -10.62 -29.36 -18.33
C SER A 22 -11.88 -29.85 -18.99
N PHE A 23 -12.05 -31.17 -18.99
CA PHE A 23 -13.23 -31.84 -19.54
C PHE A 23 -13.77 -32.84 -18.52
N ARG A 24 -15.08 -32.87 -18.37
CA ARG A 24 -15.76 -33.78 -17.47
C ARG A 24 -15.48 -35.21 -17.89
N ARG A 25 -14.97 -36.01 -16.99
CA ARG A 25 -14.75 -37.47 -17.20
C ARG A 25 -15.34 -38.24 -16.04
N GLU A 26 -16.38 -38.99 -16.33
CA GLU A 26 -17.07 -39.85 -15.37
C GLU A 26 -17.31 -41.25 -15.94
N LYS A 27 -17.60 -42.20 -15.05
CA LYS A 27 -17.84 -43.58 -15.38
C LYS A 27 -18.99 -43.68 -16.36
N PHE A 28 -19.37 -43.71 -17.28
CA PHE A 28 -20.46 -43.68 -18.26
C PHE A 28 -20.61 -42.38 -19.05
N ILE A 29 -19.68 -41.44 -18.89
CA ILE A 29 -19.64 -40.20 -19.69
C ILE A 29 -18.28 -40.09 -20.35
N PRO A 30 -18.00 -40.81 -21.44
CA PRO A 30 -16.69 -40.80 -22.08
C PRO A 30 -16.36 -39.45 -22.76
N ASN A 31 -17.40 -38.74 -23.25
CA ASN A 31 -17.29 -37.48 -23.99
C ASN A 31 -17.97 -36.35 -23.21
N GLY A 32 -17.52 -36.12 -21.98
CA GLY A 32 -17.99 -34.97 -21.17
C GLY A 32 -17.58 -33.64 -21.78
N GLY A 33 -18.44 -32.63 -21.63
CA GLY A 33 -18.16 -31.27 -22.12
C GLY A 33 -17.06 -30.57 -21.33
N PRO A 34 -16.68 -29.34 -21.73
CA PRO A 34 -15.69 -28.52 -21.01
C PRO A 34 -16.20 -28.24 -19.60
N ASP A 35 -15.31 -28.31 -18.61
CA ASP A 35 -15.59 -28.09 -17.20
C ASP A 35 -14.47 -27.32 -16.46
N GLY A 36 -13.61 -26.63 -17.19
CA GLY A 36 -12.56 -25.82 -16.61
C GLY A 36 -13.10 -24.56 -15.95
N GLY A 37 -12.72 -24.33 -14.69
CA GLY A 37 -13.07 -23.13 -13.93
C GLY A 37 -12.19 -21.93 -14.27
N ASP A 38 -12.65 -20.75 -13.86
CA ASP A 38 -11.93 -19.48 -14.06
C ASP A 38 -10.82 -19.30 -13.04
N GLY A 39 -9.81 -18.53 -13.38
CA GLY A 39 -8.80 -18.06 -12.42
C GLY A 39 -9.37 -17.02 -11.47
N GLY A 40 -8.80 -16.93 -10.28
CA GLY A 40 -9.12 -15.92 -9.28
C GLY A 40 -8.53 -14.55 -9.62
N LYS A 41 -9.18 -13.49 -9.16
CA LYS A 41 -8.63 -12.11 -9.23
C LYS A 41 -7.38 -12.02 -8.37
N GLY A 42 -6.35 -11.28 -8.80
CA GLY A 42 -5.21 -10.88 -7.98
C GLY A 42 -5.61 -9.92 -6.86
N GLY A 43 -4.82 -9.88 -5.79
CA GLY A 43 -5.00 -8.97 -4.67
C GLY A 43 -4.77 -7.52 -5.08
N ASP A 44 -5.50 -6.62 -4.45
CA ASP A 44 -5.40 -5.17 -4.64
C ASP A 44 -4.34 -4.59 -3.66
N VAL A 45 -3.84 -3.38 -3.93
CA VAL A 45 -3.00 -2.62 -3.00
C VAL A 45 -3.79 -1.40 -2.53
N TRP A 46 -4.01 -1.34 -1.22
CA TRP A 46 -4.73 -0.28 -0.54
C TRP A 46 -3.79 0.54 0.33
N ILE A 47 -4.18 1.77 0.60
CA ILE A 47 -3.53 2.62 1.60
C ILE A 47 -4.59 3.09 2.59
N GLU A 48 -4.23 3.11 3.88
CA GLU A 48 -5.12 3.48 4.98
C GLU A 48 -4.41 4.44 5.91
N ALA A 49 -5.06 5.57 6.20
CA ALA A 49 -4.61 6.53 7.21
C ALA A 49 -5.04 6.06 8.60
N VAL A 50 -4.08 5.85 9.49
CA VAL A 50 -4.35 5.38 10.85
C VAL A 50 -3.86 6.39 11.88
N GLU A 51 -4.60 6.49 12.99
CA GLU A 51 -4.20 7.28 14.15
C GLU A 51 -3.05 6.59 14.91
N GLY A 52 -2.28 7.38 15.66
CA GLY A 52 -1.20 6.85 16.50
C GLY A 52 0.10 6.53 15.77
N LEU A 53 0.16 6.70 14.45
CA LEU A 53 1.39 6.67 13.68
C LEU A 53 1.88 8.10 13.41
N ASN A 54 3.13 8.40 13.76
CA ASN A 54 3.73 9.73 13.60
C ASN A 54 4.99 9.72 12.72
N THR A 55 5.29 8.58 12.08
CA THR A 55 6.51 8.42 11.28
C THR A 55 6.33 7.36 10.21
N LEU A 56 7.07 7.50 9.11
CA LEU A 56 7.16 6.51 8.04
C LEU A 56 8.34 5.54 8.21
N ILE A 57 8.88 5.39 9.43
CA ILE A 57 10.13 4.65 9.68
C ILE A 57 10.06 3.19 9.21
N ASP A 58 8.90 2.55 9.29
CA ASP A 58 8.72 1.14 8.91
C ASP A 58 8.97 0.94 7.40
N TYR A 59 8.65 1.93 6.59
CA TYR A 59 8.88 1.94 5.15
C TYR A 59 10.36 2.07 4.74
N ARG A 60 11.23 2.39 5.69
CA ARG A 60 12.67 2.32 5.48
C ARG A 60 13.20 0.90 5.46
N TYR A 61 12.60 0.04 6.29
CA TYR A 61 13.03 -1.35 6.41
C TYR A 61 12.34 -2.26 5.41
N GLN A 62 11.07 -2.00 5.15
CA GLN A 62 10.30 -2.70 4.13
C GLN A 62 9.91 -1.73 3.02
N GLN A 63 10.53 -1.90 1.85
CA GLN A 63 10.31 -1.01 0.71
C GLN A 63 9.51 -1.68 -0.42
N HIS A 64 9.24 -2.98 -0.36
CA HIS A 64 8.54 -3.72 -1.39
C HIS A 64 7.27 -4.34 -0.84
N PHE A 65 6.15 -3.96 -1.45
CA PHE A 65 4.82 -4.45 -1.09
C PHE A 65 4.16 -5.08 -2.31
N LYS A 66 3.91 -6.38 -2.22
CA LYS A 66 3.35 -7.16 -3.32
C LYS A 66 2.10 -7.88 -2.83
N ALA A 67 0.96 -7.61 -3.47
CA ALA A 67 -0.27 -8.36 -3.23
C ALA A 67 -0.19 -9.75 -3.88
N GLN A 68 -0.97 -10.67 -3.36
CA GLN A 68 -0.93 -12.06 -3.78
C GLN A 68 -1.59 -12.25 -5.15
N THR A 69 -0.99 -13.10 -5.98
CA THR A 69 -1.59 -13.56 -7.25
C THR A 69 -2.84 -14.38 -6.97
N GLY A 70 -3.88 -14.24 -7.80
CA GLY A 70 -5.06 -15.08 -7.76
C GLY A 70 -4.74 -16.54 -8.10
N ALA A 71 -5.43 -17.47 -7.46
CA ALA A 71 -5.24 -18.88 -7.72
C ALA A 71 -5.73 -19.24 -9.13
N HIS A 72 -5.10 -20.25 -9.74
CA HIS A 72 -5.55 -20.77 -11.04
C HIS A 72 -6.89 -21.49 -10.91
N GLY A 73 -7.71 -21.46 -11.97
CA GLY A 73 -8.88 -22.30 -12.09
C GLY A 73 -8.52 -23.78 -12.18
N GLN A 74 -9.45 -24.64 -11.80
CA GLN A 74 -9.28 -26.09 -11.83
C GLN A 74 -10.43 -26.76 -12.60
N GLY A 75 -10.34 -28.07 -12.82
CA GLY A 75 -11.42 -28.85 -13.38
C GLY A 75 -12.66 -28.88 -12.46
N ARG A 76 -13.77 -29.41 -12.96
CA ARG A 76 -15.07 -29.47 -12.28
C ARG A 76 -15.64 -28.08 -11.95
N GLN A 77 -15.38 -27.11 -12.81
CA GLN A 77 -15.79 -25.70 -12.67
C GLN A 77 -15.35 -25.05 -11.35
N MET A 78 -14.25 -25.53 -10.76
CA MET A 78 -13.70 -24.90 -9.57
C MET A 78 -12.93 -23.63 -9.95
N HIS A 79 -13.48 -22.48 -9.53
CA HIS A 79 -12.84 -21.19 -9.74
C HIS A 79 -11.69 -20.99 -8.74
N GLY A 80 -10.63 -20.32 -9.19
CA GLY A 80 -9.51 -19.94 -8.35
C GLY A 80 -9.91 -18.89 -7.30
N GLY A 81 -9.36 -19.00 -6.08
CA GLY A 81 -9.57 -18.01 -5.02
C GLY A 81 -8.91 -16.66 -5.36
N LYS A 82 -9.52 -15.56 -4.86
CA LYS A 82 -8.91 -14.21 -4.92
C LYS A 82 -7.59 -14.20 -4.15
N GLY A 83 -6.56 -13.53 -4.68
CA GLY A 83 -5.32 -13.22 -3.96
C GLY A 83 -5.57 -12.25 -2.79
N GLN A 84 -4.77 -12.36 -1.76
CA GLN A 84 -4.84 -11.45 -0.60
C GLN A 84 -4.41 -10.05 -1.00
N ASP A 85 -5.17 -9.05 -0.50
CA ASP A 85 -4.87 -7.64 -0.66
C ASP A 85 -3.73 -7.24 0.29
N VAL A 86 -3.01 -6.17 -0.07
CA VAL A 86 -2.03 -5.52 0.78
C VAL A 86 -2.56 -4.16 1.20
N VAL A 87 -2.50 -3.87 2.50
CA VAL A 87 -2.89 -2.56 3.04
C VAL A 87 -1.65 -1.87 3.61
N LEU A 88 -1.34 -0.70 3.06
CA LEU A 88 -0.27 0.18 3.53
C LEU A 88 -0.85 1.10 4.60
N LYS A 89 -0.42 0.95 5.85
CA LYS A 89 -0.86 1.81 6.95
C LYS A 89 0.07 3.00 7.08
N VAL A 90 -0.47 4.20 6.95
CA VAL A 90 0.29 5.45 7.00
C VAL A 90 -0.27 6.39 8.06
N PRO A 91 0.55 7.31 8.61
CA PRO A 91 0.07 8.39 9.46
C PRO A 91 -0.95 9.27 8.73
N VAL A 92 -1.88 9.86 9.49
CA VAL A 92 -2.74 10.94 8.99
C VAL A 92 -1.86 12.11 8.51
N GLY A 93 -2.24 12.74 7.38
CA GLY A 93 -1.47 13.81 6.75
C GLY A 93 -0.35 13.32 5.81
N THR A 94 -0.34 12.02 5.48
CA THR A 94 0.58 11.47 4.49
C THR A 94 0.09 11.75 3.08
N GLN A 95 0.96 12.30 2.21
CA GLN A 95 0.76 12.38 0.78
C GLN A 95 1.42 11.22 0.07
N VAL A 96 0.71 10.67 -0.90
CA VAL A 96 1.25 9.73 -1.88
C VAL A 96 1.61 10.49 -3.14
N LEU A 97 2.87 10.42 -3.53
CA LEU A 97 3.38 11.09 -4.72
C LEU A 97 3.82 10.05 -5.75
N ASP A 98 3.79 10.44 -7.01
CA ASP A 98 4.35 9.62 -8.08
C ASP A 98 5.90 9.55 -7.98
N GLU A 99 6.52 8.81 -8.85
CA GLU A 99 7.98 8.63 -8.89
C GLU A 99 8.73 9.95 -9.10
N ASP A 100 8.12 10.93 -9.77
CA ASP A 100 8.66 12.27 -10.00
C ASP A 100 8.78 13.13 -8.73
N LYS A 101 8.15 12.74 -7.61
CA LYS A 101 8.03 13.48 -6.35
C LYS A 101 7.22 14.78 -6.42
N GLU A 102 6.62 15.10 -7.54
CA GLU A 102 5.89 16.34 -7.78
C GLU A 102 4.39 16.09 -7.87
N THR A 103 4.02 15.06 -8.62
CA THR A 103 2.61 14.71 -8.83
C THR A 103 2.01 14.06 -7.59
N VAL A 104 1.03 14.73 -6.97
CA VAL A 104 0.27 14.17 -5.85
C VAL A 104 -0.80 13.23 -6.39
N LEU A 105 -0.69 11.95 -6.04
CA LEU A 105 -1.68 10.93 -6.40
C LEU A 105 -2.83 10.90 -5.41
N LEU A 106 -2.54 10.92 -4.10
CA LEU A 106 -3.52 10.87 -3.02
C LEU A 106 -3.05 11.71 -1.83
N ASP A 107 -4.02 12.19 -1.06
CA ASP A 107 -3.80 12.87 0.22
C ASP A 107 -4.58 12.16 1.31
N MET A 108 -3.87 11.65 2.32
CA MET A 108 -4.42 10.86 3.41
C MET A 108 -4.61 11.74 4.65
N ASP A 109 -5.49 12.71 4.54
CA ASP A 109 -5.72 13.81 5.48
C ASP A 109 -6.66 13.47 6.65
N THR A 110 -7.40 12.37 6.55
CA THR A 110 -8.44 11.99 7.52
C THR A 110 -8.19 10.59 8.04
N ALA A 111 -8.28 10.40 9.35
CA ALA A 111 -8.16 9.10 9.99
C ALA A 111 -9.24 8.12 9.50
N GLY A 112 -8.85 6.87 9.27
CA GLY A 112 -9.73 5.83 8.73
C GLY A 112 -9.99 5.93 7.23
N LYS A 113 -9.46 6.96 6.54
CA LYS A 113 -9.53 7.05 5.08
C LYS A 113 -8.76 5.89 4.46
N SER A 114 -9.41 5.15 3.56
CA SER A 114 -8.83 4.03 2.83
C SER A 114 -9.04 4.23 1.34
N GLU A 115 -7.96 4.16 0.56
CA GLU A 115 -7.99 4.40 -0.88
C GLU A 115 -7.27 3.28 -1.64
N LEU A 116 -7.76 2.98 -2.85
CA LEU A 116 -7.18 1.98 -3.73
C LEU A 116 -6.01 2.59 -4.52
N LEU A 117 -4.79 2.07 -4.32
CA LEU A 117 -3.61 2.48 -5.08
C LEU A 117 -3.45 1.71 -6.39
N LEU A 118 -3.53 0.38 -6.32
CA LEU A 118 -3.39 -0.49 -7.49
C LEU A 118 -4.44 -1.59 -7.46
N LYS A 119 -5.10 -1.79 -8.60
CA LYS A 119 -6.09 -2.86 -8.79
C LYS A 119 -5.40 -4.14 -9.24
N GLY A 120 -5.73 -5.27 -8.62
CA GLY A 120 -5.28 -6.60 -9.04
C GLY A 120 -5.81 -6.99 -10.41
N GLY A 121 -5.03 -7.80 -11.13
CA GLY A 121 -5.42 -8.35 -12.42
C GLY A 121 -6.65 -9.27 -12.31
N ASN A 122 -7.54 -9.24 -13.30
CA ASN A 122 -8.67 -10.16 -13.34
C ASN A 122 -8.22 -11.58 -13.67
N GLY A 123 -8.92 -12.57 -13.11
CA GLY A 123 -8.71 -13.96 -13.46
C GLY A 123 -9.04 -14.26 -14.92
N GLY A 124 -8.34 -15.20 -15.51
CA GLY A 124 -8.60 -15.70 -16.87
C GLY A 124 -9.81 -16.61 -16.91
N TRP A 125 -10.52 -16.61 -18.00
CA TRP A 125 -11.67 -17.50 -18.23
C TRP A 125 -11.23 -18.92 -18.50
N GLY A 126 -11.94 -19.89 -17.89
CA GLY A 126 -11.82 -21.31 -18.20
C GLY A 126 -12.45 -21.68 -19.54
N ASN A 127 -12.15 -22.88 -20.01
CA ASN A 127 -12.62 -23.31 -21.32
C ASN A 127 -14.17 -23.43 -21.46
N VAL A 128 -14.88 -23.45 -20.34
CA VAL A 128 -16.37 -23.46 -20.36
C VAL A 128 -16.94 -22.23 -21.08
N HIS A 129 -16.30 -21.06 -20.91
CA HIS A 129 -16.76 -19.82 -21.55
C HIS A 129 -16.64 -19.81 -23.07
N PHE A 130 -15.78 -20.65 -23.63
CA PHE A 130 -15.55 -20.73 -25.08
C PHE A 130 -16.39 -21.81 -25.79
N LYS A 131 -17.31 -22.46 -25.04
CA LYS A 131 -18.24 -23.41 -25.61
C LYS A 131 -19.27 -22.72 -26.49
N GLY A 132 -19.38 -23.15 -27.71
CA GLY A 132 -20.35 -22.65 -28.69
C GLY A 132 -20.95 -23.75 -29.55
N PRO A 133 -21.95 -23.42 -30.40
CA PRO A 133 -22.59 -24.41 -31.29
C PRO A 133 -21.61 -25.09 -32.24
N VAL A 134 -20.59 -24.37 -32.69
CA VAL A 134 -19.56 -24.88 -33.61
C VAL A 134 -18.41 -25.54 -32.85
N ASN A 135 -18.03 -25.00 -31.67
CA ASN A 135 -16.94 -25.53 -30.85
C ASN A 135 -17.50 -26.06 -29.52
N GLN A 136 -17.83 -27.32 -29.45
CA GLN A 136 -18.40 -27.95 -28.24
C GLN A 136 -17.34 -28.44 -27.26
N ALA A 137 -16.07 -28.52 -27.68
CA ALA A 137 -14.94 -29.00 -26.87
C ALA A 137 -13.75 -28.04 -26.96
N PRO A 138 -13.88 -26.78 -26.50
CA PRO A 138 -12.78 -25.80 -26.56
C PRO A 138 -11.60 -26.23 -25.69
N THR A 139 -10.42 -26.21 -26.31
CA THR A 139 -9.13 -26.51 -25.66
C THR A 139 -8.35 -25.23 -25.30
N HIS A 140 -9.04 -24.10 -25.19
CA HIS A 140 -8.46 -22.80 -24.88
C HIS A 140 -9.01 -22.26 -23.56
N ALA A 141 -8.13 -21.64 -22.80
CA ALA A 141 -8.47 -20.84 -21.62
C ALA A 141 -7.63 -19.56 -21.65
N ASN A 142 -8.11 -18.49 -21.03
CA ASN A 142 -7.38 -17.25 -20.98
C ASN A 142 -6.35 -17.26 -19.84
N PRO A 143 -5.16 -16.68 -20.04
CA PRO A 143 -4.28 -16.34 -18.92
C PRO A 143 -4.97 -15.29 -18.05
N GLY A 144 -4.56 -15.20 -16.77
CA GLY A 144 -4.96 -14.08 -15.93
C GLY A 144 -4.33 -12.77 -16.43
N GLN A 145 -4.98 -11.67 -16.14
CA GLN A 145 -4.42 -10.35 -16.43
C GLN A 145 -3.25 -10.07 -15.50
N GLU A 146 -2.25 -9.38 -16.00
CA GLU A 146 -1.14 -8.93 -15.18
C GLU A 146 -1.59 -7.85 -14.20
N GLY A 147 -1.01 -7.85 -13.00
CA GLY A 147 -1.15 -6.80 -12.02
C GLY A 147 -0.38 -5.55 -12.43
N GLN A 148 -0.71 -4.45 -11.80
CA GLN A 148 -0.02 -3.17 -11.99
C GLN A 148 1.14 -3.07 -11.01
N GLU A 149 2.19 -2.34 -11.38
CA GLU A 149 3.33 -2.05 -10.52
C GLU A 149 3.76 -0.60 -10.67
N ARG A 150 4.24 0.00 -9.57
CA ARG A 150 4.68 1.39 -9.54
C ARG A 150 5.63 1.65 -8.39
N TRP A 151 6.58 2.56 -8.59
CA TRP A 151 7.28 3.23 -7.51
C TRP A 151 6.51 4.47 -7.09
N ILE A 152 6.36 4.67 -5.78
CA ILE A 152 5.71 5.85 -5.21
C ILE A 152 6.57 6.42 -4.07
N TRP A 153 6.33 7.70 -3.78
CA TRP A 153 6.86 8.35 -2.61
C TRP A 153 5.73 8.57 -1.60
N LEU A 154 6.00 8.26 -0.36
CA LEU A 154 5.20 8.67 0.78
C LEU A 154 5.87 9.89 1.40
N ARG A 155 5.13 10.95 1.63
CA ARG A 155 5.59 12.19 2.26
C ARG A 155 4.62 12.61 3.36
N LEU A 156 5.10 12.69 4.60
CA LEU A 156 4.30 13.13 5.73
C LEU A 156 4.30 14.65 5.79
N LYS A 157 3.11 15.26 5.74
CA LYS A 157 2.92 16.73 5.83
C LYS A 157 2.90 17.24 7.27
N LEU A 158 2.47 16.40 8.22
CA LEU A 158 2.43 16.81 9.63
C LEU A 158 3.84 16.97 10.15
N ILE A 159 4.14 18.18 10.63
CA ILE A 159 5.46 18.53 11.10
C ILE A 159 5.64 18.10 12.55
N ALA A 160 4.64 18.37 13.39
CA ALA A 160 4.68 18.08 14.82
C ALA A 160 3.27 18.13 15.44
N ASP A 161 3.11 17.40 16.55
CA ASP A 161 1.90 17.42 17.37
C ASP A 161 1.89 18.66 18.30
N ILE A 162 3.10 19.15 18.68
CA ILE A 162 3.29 20.29 19.60
C ILE A 162 4.33 21.23 19.01
N GLY A 163 4.05 22.54 19.02
CA GLY A 163 4.98 23.60 18.67
C GLY A 163 5.50 24.34 19.91
N LEU A 164 6.82 24.50 20.01
CA LEU A 164 7.44 25.37 21.02
C LEU A 164 7.59 26.78 20.43
N ALA A 165 6.85 27.73 20.95
CA ALA A 165 6.95 29.15 20.61
C ALA A 165 7.52 29.96 21.79
N GLY A 166 8.31 30.98 21.52
CA GLY A 166 8.89 31.85 22.54
C GLY A 166 10.07 32.67 22.04
N LEU A 167 10.50 33.64 22.82
CA LEU A 167 11.60 34.55 22.48
C LEU A 167 12.90 33.81 22.15
N PRO A 168 13.80 34.42 21.35
CA PRO A 168 15.15 33.92 21.16
C PRO A 168 15.84 33.69 22.52
N ASN A 169 16.64 32.62 22.62
CA ASN A 169 17.37 32.23 23.84
C ASN A 169 16.50 31.85 25.06
N ALA A 170 15.21 31.64 24.92
CA ALA A 170 14.32 31.20 26.01
C ALA A 170 14.52 29.73 26.41
N GLY A 171 15.54 29.05 25.90
CA GLY A 171 15.84 27.65 26.24
C GLY A 171 15.02 26.59 25.46
N LYS A 172 14.27 26.97 24.43
CA LYS A 172 13.43 26.05 23.63
C LYS A 172 14.21 24.84 23.07
N SER A 173 15.31 25.09 22.39
CA SER A 173 16.16 24.06 21.79
C SER A 173 16.84 23.19 22.86
N THR A 174 17.17 23.76 24.04
CA THR A 174 17.69 23.00 25.19
C THR A 174 16.63 22.07 25.75
N PHE A 175 15.40 22.58 25.92
CA PHE A 175 14.25 21.77 26.33
C PHE A 175 13.98 20.64 25.34
N LEU A 176 13.93 20.94 24.02
CA LEU A 176 13.73 19.95 22.97
C LEU A 176 14.80 18.85 23.01
N SER A 177 16.08 19.25 23.23
CA SER A 177 17.20 18.29 23.31
C SER A 177 17.14 17.43 24.57
N ALA A 178 16.60 17.94 25.67
CA ALA A 178 16.46 17.21 26.92
C ALA A 178 15.22 16.27 26.93
N ALA A 179 14.13 16.71 26.29
CA ALA A 179 12.88 15.95 26.23
C ALA A 179 12.88 14.88 25.12
N SER A 180 13.68 15.06 24.08
CA SER A 180 13.69 14.17 22.91
C SER A 180 14.48 12.89 23.17
N ALA A 181 13.88 11.73 22.87
CA ALA A 181 14.53 10.42 22.93
C ALA A 181 15.63 10.21 21.87
N ALA A 182 15.70 11.10 20.87
CA ALA A 182 16.71 11.10 19.82
C ALA A 182 17.23 12.51 19.57
N ARG A 183 18.43 12.65 18.96
CA ARG A 183 18.94 13.96 18.57
C ARG A 183 17.92 14.67 17.66
N PRO A 184 17.55 15.94 17.96
CA PRO A 184 16.65 16.72 17.12
C PRO A 184 17.14 16.76 15.68
N LYS A 185 16.22 16.63 14.72
CA LYS A 185 16.49 16.70 13.29
C LYS A 185 16.04 18.05 12.77
N VAL A 186 16.91 18.75 12.06
CA VAL A 186 16.53 19.90 11.24
C VAL A 186 15.77 19.36 10.05
N ALA A 187 14.56 19.84 9.82
CA ALA A 187 13.73 19.44 8.70
C ALA A 187 13.49 20.63 7.77
N ASP A 188 13.77 20.43 6.49
CA ASP A 188 13.54 21.41 5.44
C ASP A 188 12.19 21.11 4.76
N TYR A 189 11.18 21.93 5.07
CA TYR A 189 9.86 21.79 4.53
C TYR A 189 9.54 22.92 3.55
N PRO A 190 9.07 22.62 2.32
CA PRO A 190 8.86 23.62 1.27
C PRO A 190 7.77 24.66 1.59
N PHE A 191 7.01 24.45 2.67
CA PHE A 191 5.95 25.36 3.11
C PHE A 191 6.29 26.13 4.40
N THR A 192 7.51 25.99 4.93
CA THR A 192 8.01 26.76 6.08
C THR A 192 9.10 27.71 5.65
N THR A 193 9.00 28.98 6.05
CA THR A 193 10.04 30.00 5.81
C THR A 193 11.26 29.81 6.70
N LEU A 194 11.12 29.03 7.77
CA LEU A 194 12.19 28.72 8.74
C LEU A 194 12.20 27.21 9.00
N THR A 195 13.37 26.60 9.00
CA THR A 195 13.54 25.16 9.23
C THR A 195 13.39 24.83 10.71
N PRO A 196 12.30 24.16 11.14
CA PRO A 196 12.11 23.80 12.54
C PRO A 196 13.02 22.63 12.95
N ASN A 197 13.45 22.63 14.20
CA ASN A 197 14.07 21.46 14.82
C ASN A 197 12.99 20.54 15.38
N LEU A 198 13.01 19.27 14.98
CA LEU A 198 12.03 18.28 15.43
C LEU A 198 12.64 17.34 16.47
N GLY A 199 11.93 17.12 17.56
CA GLY A 199 12.25 16.13 18.58
C GLY A 199 11.11 15.16 18.79
N MET A 200 11.42 13.89 18.95
CA MET A 200 10.43 12.85 19.28
C MET A 200 10.47 12.57 20.77
N VAL A 201 9.31 12.59 21.41
CA VAL A 201 9.14 12.27 22.82
C VAL A 201 8.33 10.98 22.94
N ASP A 202 8.89 10.00 23.66
CA ASP A 202 8.23 8.74 23.98
C ASP A 202 7.56 8.89 25.37
N LEU A 203 6.23 8.81 25.44
CA LEU A 203 5.49 8.78 26.71
C LEU A 203 5.34 7.36 27.24
N SER A 204 5.09 6.41 26.32
CA SER A 204 4.97 5.00 26.62
C SER A 204 5.44 4.19 25.40
N PRO A 205 5.59 2.86 25.47
CA PRO A 205 5.94 2.05 24.32
C PRO A 205 4.99 2.18 23.11
N SER A 206 3.76 2.63 23.36
CA SER A 206 2.71 2.79 22.33
C SER A 206 2.36 4.25 22.03
N GLU A 207 2.82 5.21 22.84
CA GLU A 207 2.43 6.62 22.71
C GLU A 207 3.67 7.50 22.51
N ARG A 208 3.69 8.17 21.37
CA ARG A 208 4.77 9.07 20.95
C ARG A 208 4.18 10.33 20.36
N PHE A 209 4.87 11.44 20.54
CA PHE A 209 4.54 12.70 19.87
C PHE A 209 5.79 13.44 19.41
N VAL A 210 5.60 14.28 18.42
CA VAL A 210 6.66 15.10 17.82
C VAL A 210 6.53 16.53 18.30
N ILE A 211 7.62 17.09 18.82
CA ILE A 211 7.70 18.50 19.19
C ILE A 211 8.52 19.23 18.11
N ALA A 212 8.03 20.36 17.63
CA ALA A 212 8.75 21.28 16.77
C ALA A 212 9.23 22.50 17.57
N ASP A 213 10.52 22.83 17.49
CA ASP A 213 11.03 24.14 17.90
C ASP A 213 10.83 25.11 16.74
N ILE A 214 9.84 26.00 16.89
CA ILE A 214 9.55 27.03 15.89
C ILE A 214 10.50 28.19 16.19
N PRO A 215 11.46 28.50 15.29
CA PRO A 215 12.36 29.62 15.43
C PRO A 215 11.56 30.89 15.65
N GLY A 216 11.92 31.68 16.67
CA GLY A 216 11.08 32.72 17.21
C GLY A 216 10.50 33.72 16.21
N LEU A 217 9.30 34.08 16.53
CA LEU A 217 8.61 35.26 16.00
C LEU A 217 9.34 36.55 16.48
#